data_839de16b2c94b6903572400430424688
#
_entry.id   839de16b2c94b6903572400430424688
#
_cell.length_a   1.000
_cell.length_b   1.000
_cell.length_c   1.000
_cell.angle_alpha   90.00
_cell.angle_beta   90.00
_cell.angle_gamma   90.00
#
_symmetry.space_group_name_H-M   'P 1'
#
loop_
_entity.id
_entity.type
_entity.pdbx_description
1 polymer ?
#
loop_
_entity_poly.entity_id
_entity_poly.type
_entity_poly.pdbx_seq_one_letter_code
_entity_poly.pdbx_strand_id
1 'polypeptide(L)'
;MPVLQVALNGHRTPAEHPAIPRTAEELAHAARASVDAGADVVHPHAYVDGAETLEPEPCAAMVRAIRAACPGVPISQTTALYIAGDDPDRRLALIAGWTELPELATANQGEEGIVELCEHLLAPGVGIEAGLLSVGDAEKYVESPIARRCTRVLIEPLDKEVAVSYAEAMEAVLAEAGIELEQVHHGEMLASWAVSERGAHRGHGVRTGLEDTTVMPDGRLARDNAELVREAKRRFGRQ
;
A
#
# COMPACT_ATOMS: atom_id res chain seq x y z
N MET A 1 -0.57 4.16 18.28
CA MET A 1 -1.28 2.92 17.89
C MET A 1 -0.63 2.44 16.59
N PRO A 2 -0.55 1.14 16.34
CA PRO A 2 -0.10 0.65 15.03
C PRO A 2 -0.99 1.21 13.91
N VAL A 3 -0.39 1.49 12.76
CA VAL A 3 -1.08 2.07 11.61
C VAL A 3 -2.15 1.13 11.05
N LEU A 4 -3.32 1.68 10.71
CA LEU A 4 -4.33 1.03 9.88
C LEU A 4 -4.38 1.74 8.53
N GLN A 5 -3.82 1.11 7.49
CA GLN A 5 -3.80 1.63 6.13
C GLN A 5 -4.96 1.05 5.32
N VAL A 6 -5.57 1.88 4.47
CA VAL A 6 -6.57 1.42 3.51
C VAL A 6 -6.02 1.48 2.08
N ALA A 7 -6.08 0.35 1.37
CA ALA A 7 -5.73 0.22 -0.05
C ALA A 7 -7.00 0.19 -0.90
N LEU A 8 -7.27 1.31 -1.61
CA LEU A 8 -8.61 1.60 -2.11
C LEU A 8 -9.01 0.76 -3.33
N ASN A 9 -8.10 0.53 -4.27
CA ASN A 9 -8.47 0.01 -5.58
C ASN A 9 -7.46 -0.94 -6.23
N GLY A 10 -6.15 -0.61 -6.22
CA GLY A 10 -5.13 -1.41 -6.90
C GLY A 10 -5.45 -1.64 -8.37
N HIS A 11 -5.05 -2.78 -8.89
CA HIS A 11 -5.33 -3.22 -10.26
C HIS A 11 -6.73 -3.81 -10.47
N ARG A 12 -7.54 -3.98 -9.40
CA ARG A 12 -8.88 -4.60 -9.49
C ARG A 12 -9.86 -3.77 -10.29
N THR A 13 -10.81 -4.44 -10.89
CA THR A 13 -11.79 -3.85 -11.80
C THR A 13 -13.19 -3.77 -11.17
N PRO A 14 -14.06 -2.87 -11.66
CA PRO A 14 -15.47 -2.84 -11.24
C PRO A 14 -16.24 -4.14 -11.54
N ALA A 15 -15.74 -4.98 -12.45
CA ALA A 15 -16.30 -6.32 -12.70
C ALA A 15 -15.99 -7.30 -11.56
N GLU A 16 -14.88 -7.12 -10.86
CA GLU A 16 -14.51 -7.91 -9.68
C GLU A 16 -15.25 -7.43 -8.43
N HIS A 17 -15.42 -6.11 -8.29
CA HIS A 17 -16.19 -5.54 -7.19
C HIS A 17 -16.76 -4.16 -7.57
N PRO A 18 -18.09 -3.93 -7.46
CA PRO A 18 -18.75 -2.71 -7.95
C PRO A 18 -18.34 -1.44 -7.20
N ALA A 19 -17.78 -1.52 -5.99
CA ALA A 19 -17.33 -0.38 -5.19
C ALA A 19 -15.86 -0.03 -5.39
N ILE A 20 -15.16 -0.60 -6.39
CA ILE A 20 -13.79 -0.21 -6.75
C ILE A 20 -13.78 1.21 -7.31
N PRO A 21 -13.15 2.20 -6.64
CA PRO A 21 -13.10 3.57 -7.12
C PRO A 21 -12.08 3.72 -8.26
N ARG A 22 -12.41 4.52 -9.28
CA ARG A 22 -11.57 4.73 -10.48
C ARG A 22 -11.28 6.19 -10.77
N THR A 23 -12.25 7.07 -10.54
CA THR A 23 -12.04 8.50 -10.74
C THR A 23 -11.48 9.16 -9.49
N ALA A 24 -10.87 10.35 -9.65
CA ALA A 24 -10.37 11.12 -8.51
C ALA A 24 -11.48 11.43 -7.48
N GLU A 25 -12.71 11.65 -7.94
CA GLU A 25 -13.87 11.92 -7.08
C GLU A 25 -14.30 10.66 -6.32
N GLU A 26 -14.36 9.49 -6.99
CA GLU A 26 -14.68 8.20 -6.35
C GLU A 26 -13.62 7.83 -5.33
N LEU A 27 -12.34 8.04 -5.65
CA LEU A 27 -11.21 7.81 -4.74
C LEU A 27 -11.30 8.72 -3.52
N ALA A 28 -11.60 10.00 -3.70
CA ALA A 28 -11.77 10.94 -2.60
C ALA A 28 -12.96 10.56 -1.70
N HIS A 29 -14.07 10.12 -2.29
CA HIS A 29 -15.23 9.63 -1.53
C HIS A 29 -14.91 8.36 -0.73
N ALA A 30 -14.28 7.37 -1.37
CA ALA A 30 -13.88 6.12 -0.72
C ALA A 30 -12.83 6.36 0.39
N ALA A 31 -11.87 7.26 0.15
CA ALA A 31 -10.90 7.68 1.15
C ALA A 31 -11.59 8.30 2.37
N ARG A 32 -12.50 9.28 2.15
CA ARG A 32 -13.24 9.93 3.24
C ARG A 32 -14.01 8.91 4.09
N ALA A 33 -14.78 8.03 3.45
CA ALA A 33 -15.54 6.99 4.14
C ALA A 33 -14.64 6.03 4.94
N SER A 34 -13.46 5.70 4.41
CA SER A 34 -12.48 4.83 5.06
C SER A 34 -11.79 5.50 6.25
N VAL A 35 -11.47 6.78 6.13
CA VAL A 35 -10.91 7.59 7.22
C VAL A 35 -11.93 7.75 8.35
N ASP A 36 -13.20 8.03 8.03
CA ASP A 36 -14.29 8.05 9.01
C ASP A 36 -14.51 6.69 9.70
N ALA A 37 -14.20 5.60 9.02
CA ALA A 37 -14.21 4.25 9.57
C ALA A 37 -13.00 3.95 10.45
N GLY A 38 -11.92 4.73 10.36
CA GLY A 38 -10.75 4.68 11.22
C GLY A 38 -9.43 4.34 10.54
N ALA A 39 -9.31 4.50 9.21
CA ALA A 39 -8.02 4.42 8.52
C ALA A 39 -7.14 5.63 8.85
N ASP A 40 -5.85 5.37 9.06
CA ASP A 40 -4.84 6.39 9.36
C ASP A 40 -4.08 6.86 8.11
N VAL A 41 -3.99 5.99 7.08
CA VAL A 41 -3.26 6.22 5.82
C VAL A 41 -4.12 5.70 4.67
N VAL A 42 -4.10 6.41 3.53
CA VAL A 42 -4.82 6.03 2.31
C VAL A 42 -3.84 5.65 1.22
N HIS A 43 -3.97 4.43 0.67
CA HIS A 43 -3.19 3.97 -0.48
C HIS A 43 -4.08 3.91 -1.74
N PRO A 44 -3.87 4.81 -2.72
CA PRO A 44 -4.61 4.85 -3.97
C PRO A 44 -3.74 4.55 -5.18
N HIS A 45 -4.38 4.08 -6.25
CA HIS A 45 -3.85 4.03 -7.61
C HIS A 45 -4.62 5.00 -8.51
N ALA A 46 -3.91 5.81 -9.30
CA ALA A 46 -4.52 6.70 -10.28
C ALA A 46 -4.92 5.95 -11.55
N TYR A 47 -5.97 6.43 -12.21
CA TYR A 47 -6.53 5.82 -13.43
C TYR A 47 -6.79 6.86 -14.51
N VAL A 48 -6.57 6.47 -15.76
CA VAL A 48 -7.00 7.17 -16.96
C VAL A 48 -7.52 6.16 -17.98
N ASP A 49 -8.67 6.43 -18.58
CA ASP A 49 -9.32 5.57 -19.59
C ASP A 49 -9.46 4.09 -19.15
N GLY A 50 -9.66 3.87 -17.86
CA GLY A 50 -9.86 2.53 -17.27
C GLY A 50 -8.57 1.75 -16.98
N ALA A 51 -7.39 2.32 -17.25
CA ALA A 51 -6.10 1.74 -16.93
C ALA A 51 -5.38 2.50 -15.79
N GLU A 52 -4.59 1.78 -15.00
CA GLU A 52 -3.70 2.40 -14.01
C GLU A 52 -2.66 3.27 -14.70
N THR A 53 -2.27 4.34 -14.03
CA THR A 53 -1.29 5.28 -14.58
C THR A 53 -0.39 5.89 -13.51
N LEU A 54 0.84 6.22 -13.90
CA LEU A 54 1.77 7.07 -13.16
C LEU A 54 1.91 8.45 -13.81
N GLU A 55 1.08 8.77 -14.82
CA GLU A 55 1.10 10.06 -15.51
C GLU A 55 0.89 11.22 -14.50
N PRO A 56 1.65 12.33 -14.67
CA PRO A 56 1.67 13.41 -13.66
C PRO A 56 0.29 14.02 -13.37
N GLU A 57 -0.51 14.33 -14.39
CA GLU A 57 -1.79 15.05 -14.16
C GLU A 57 -2.87 14.16 -13.53
N PRO A 58 -3.12 12.89 -13.95
CA PRO A 58 -4.03 12.01 -13.23
C PRO A 58 -3.61 11.76 -11.78
N CYS A 59 -2.30 11.56 -11.53
CA CYS A 59 -1.77 11.42 -10.18
C CYS A 59 -2.00 12.68 -9.34
N ALA A 60 -1.72 13.86 -9.89
CA ALA A 60 -1.94 15.12 -9.21
C ALA A 60 -3.43 15.38 -8.94
N ALA A 61 -4.31 15.07 -9.88
CA ALA A 61 -5.77 15.22 -9.69
C ALA A 61 -6.27 14.31 -8.54
N MET A 62 -5.81 13.07 -8.49
CA MET A 62 -6.12 12.11 -7.42
C MET A 62 -5.65 12.62 -6.06
N VAL A 63 -4.37 13.02 -5.95
CA VAL A 63 -3.80 13.53 -4.70
C VAL A 63 -4.55 14.77 -4.21
N ARG A 64 -4.83 15.74 -5.09
CA ARG A 64 -5.61 16.93 -4.74
C ARG A 64 -7.00 16.59 -4.23
N ALA A 65 -7.70 15.68 -4.90
CA ALA A 65 -9.07 15.29 -4.53
C ALA A 65 -9.10 14.59 -3.16
N ILE A 66 -8.21 13.62 -2.91
CA ILE A 66 -8.12 12.91 -1.63
C ILE A 66 -7.71 13.88 -0.51
N ARG A 67 -6.71 14.73 -0.75
CA ARG A 67 -6.23 15.72 0.24
C ARG A 67 -7.33 16.74 0.61
N ALA A 68 -8.15 17.15 -0.35
CA ALA A 68 -9.30 18.02 -0.07
C ALA A 68 -10.38 17.32 0.77
N ALA A 69 -10.65 16.05 0.49
CA ALA A 69 -11.63 15.25 1.23
C ALA A 69 -11.13 14.83 2.63
N CYS A 70 -9.82 14.57 2.79
CA CYS A 70 -9.21 14.05 4.00
C CYS A 70 -8.03 14.93 4.44
N PRO A 71 -8.24 16.19 4.87
CA PRO A 71 -7.14 17.08 5.26
C PRO A 71 -6.28 16.48 6.36
N GLY A 72 -4.96 16.45 6.17
CA GLY A 72 -3.99 15.95 7.15
C GLY A 72 -3.83 14.43 7.24
N VAL A 73 -4.55 13.67 6.43
CA VAL A 73 -4.37 12.21 6.33
C VAL A 73 -3.29 11.92 5.29
N PRO A 74 -2.23 11.16 5.63
CA PRO A 74 -1.19 10.80 4.67
C PRO A 74 -1.74 9.97 3.50
N ILE A 75 -1.27 10.30 2.30
CA ILE A 75 -1.52 9.55 1.07
C ILE A 75 -0.25 8.78 0.76
N SER A 76 -0.38 7.47 0.57
CA SER A 76 0.69 6.57 0.12
C SER A 76 0.42 6.13 -1.30
N GLN A 77 1.03 6.80 -2.28
CA GLN A 77 0.77 6.54 -3.69
C GLN A 77 1.61 5.36 -4.20
N THR A 78 0.99 4.51 -5.05
CA THR A 78 1.70 3.43 -5.73
C THR A 78 2.78 3.96 -6.69
N THR A 79 3.86 3.17 -6.83
CA THR A 79 4.90 3.37 -7.86
C THR A 79 5.23 2.07 -8.59
N ALA A 80 4.33 1.10 -8.59
CA ALA A 80 4.55 -0.25 -9.11
C ALA A 80 5.06 -0.24 -10.56
N LEU A 81 6.10 -1.02 -10.83
CA LEU A 81 6.83 -1.02 -12.09
C LEU A 81 5.97 -1.44 -13.28
N TYR A 82 5.06 -2.42 -13.08
CA TYR A 82 4.18 -2.90 -14.14
C TYR A 82 3.30 -1.80 -14.75
N ILE A 83 2.95 -0.75 -13.98
CA ILE A 83 2.14 0.39 -14.48
C ILE A 83 2.92 1.19 -15.54
N ALA A 84 4.25 1.15 -15.48
CA ALA A 84 5.11 1.73 -16.49
C ALA A 84 5.50 0.75 -17.63
N GLY A 85 4.89 -0.45 -17.67
CA GLY A 85 5.18 -1.48 -18.66
C GLY A 85 6.51 -2.19 -18.41
N ASP A 86 6.86 -2.39 -17.15
CA ASP A 86 8.10 -3.01 -16.66
C ASP A 86 9.37 -2.29 -17.14
N ASP A 87 9.27 -0.98 -17.37
CA ASP A 87 10.38 -0.11 -17.78
C ASP A 87 10.75 0.85 -16.61
N PRO A 88 11.89 0.65 -15.93
CA PRO A 88 12.31 1.45 -14.80
C PRO A 88 12.65 2.90 -15.16
N ASP A 89 13.19 3.16 -16.34
CA ASP A 89 13.51 4.51 -16.82
C ASP A 89 12.23 5.29 -17.10
N ARG A 90 11.25 4.64 -17.74
CA ARG A 90 9.93 5.23 -17.96
C ARG A 90 9.21 5.50 -16.64
N ARG A 91 9.24 4.56 -15.67
CA ARG A 91 8.68 4.77 -14.34
C ARG A 91 9.28 6.01 -13.67
N LEU A 92 10.60 6.10 -13.65
CA LEU A 92 11.30 7.22 -13.04
C LEU A 92 10.97 8.54 -13.75
N ALA A 93 10.91 8.57 -15.10
CA ALA A 93 10.55 9.75 -15.87
C ALA A 93 9.12 10.23 -15.57
N LEU A 94 8.14 9.31 -15.45
CA LEU A 94 6.76 9.63 -15.10
C LEU A 94 6.67 10.24 -13.70
N ILE A 95 7.30 9.61 -12.72
CA ILE A 95 7.27 10.05 -11.32
C ILE A 95 8.03 11.37 -11.13
N ALA A 96 9.12 11.58 -11.86
CA ALA A 96 9.83 12.86 -11.86
C ALA A 96 8.98 14.04 -12.37
N GLY A 97 7.93 13.76 -13.12
CA GLY A 97 6.95 14.75 -13.57
C GLY A 97 5.84 15.08 -12.55
N TRP A 98 5.77 14.41 -11.41
CA TRP A 98 4.70 14.64 -10.43
C TRP A 98 4.78 16.05 -9.85
N THR A 99 3.68 16.78 -9.92
CA THR A 99 3.56 18.17 -9.44
C THR A 99 2.88 18.28 -8.07
N GLU A 100 2.09 17.28 -7.69
CA GLU A 100 1.51 17.09 -6.37
C GLU A 100 2.13 15.84 -5.75
N LEU A 101 3.04 16.05 -4.81
CA LEU A 101 3.71 14.92 -4.17
C LEU A 101 2.85 14.37 -3.02
N PRO A 102 2.73 13.02 -2.90
CA PRO A 102 2.12 12.40 -1.73
C PRO A 102 3.05 12.51 -0.52
N GLU A 103 2.53 12.23 0.66
CA GLU A 103 3.33 12.14 1.89
C GLU A 103 4.20 10.88 1.92
N LEU A 104 3.70 9.80 1.30
CA LEU A 104 4.34 8.49 1.22
C LEU A 104 4.22 7.92 -0.19
N ALA A 105 5.16 7.07 -0.57
CA ALA A 105 5.08 6.25 -1.78
C ALA A 105 5.43 4.80 -1.46
N THR A 106 4.64 3.85 -1.96
CA THR A 106 4.96 2.43 -1.89
C THR A 106 5.97 2.09 -2.98
N ALA A 107 7.05 1.43 -2.61
CA ALA A 107 8.15 1.05 -3.51
C ALA A 107 8.52 -0.41 -3.27
N ASN A 108 8.18 -1.29 -4.23
CA ASN A 108 8.42 -2.74 -4.13
C ASN A 108 9.91 -3.05 -4.33
N GLN A 109 10.55 -3.62 -3.31
CA GLN A 109 12.01 -3.72 -3.23
C GLN A 109 12.62 -4.80 -4.14
N GLY A 110 11.80 -5.68 -4.70
CA GLY A 110 12.22 -6.65 -5.71
C GLY A 110 12.33 -6.08 -7.13
N GLU A 111 11.77 -4.89 -7.39
CA GLU A 111 11.67 -4.31 -8.73
C GLU A 111 13.00 -3.69 -9.22
N GLU A 112 13.18 -3.66 -10.53
CA GLU A 112 14.33 -3.01 -11.16
C GLU A 112 14.27 -1.48 -11.00
N GLY A 113 15.45 -0.82 -10.87
CA GLY A 113 15.56 0.63 -10.70
C GLY A 113 14.98 1.16 -9.37
N ILE A 114 14.81 0.30 -8.36
CA ILE A 114 14.13 0.67 -7.11
C ILE A 114 14.95 1.65 -6.26
N VAL A 115 16.27 1.52 -6.26
CA VAL A 115 17.14 2.40 -5.46
C VAL A 115 17.10 3.82 -6.03
N GLU A 116 17.22 3.98 -7.34
CA GLU A 116 17.14 5.26 -8.03
C GLU A 116 15.80 5.94 -7.83
N LEU A 117 14.71 5.17 -7.89
CA LEU A 117 13.37 5.67 -7.61
C LEU A 117 13.24 6.17 -6.17
N CYS A 118 13.68 5.37 -5.20
CA CYS A 118 13.62 5.75 -3.78
C CYS A 118 14.47 7.01 -3.50
N GLU A 119 15.68 7.11 -4.07
CA GLU A 119 16.52 8.32 -3.93
C GLU A 119 15.82 9.55 -4.52
N HIS A 120 15.18 9.40 -5.68
CA HIS A 120 14.43 10.48 -6.31
C HIS A 120 13.26 10.98 -5.44
N LEU A 121 12.51 10.07 -4.82
CA LEU A 121 11.37 10.41 -3.96
C LEU A 121 11.79 10.95 -2.58
N LEU A 122 12.86 10.41 -2.01
CA LEU A 122 13.40 10.88 -0.72
C LEU A 122 13.96 12.31 -0.81
N ALA A 123 14.48 12.72 -1.97
CA ALA A 123 15.10 14.05 -2.14
C ALA A 123 14.13 15.21 -1.87
N PRO A 124 12.87 15.22 -2.36
CA PRO A 124 11.87 16.24 -2.02
C PRO A 124 11.13 15.96 -0.69
N GLY A 125 11.45 14.87 0.04
CA GLY A 125 10.88 14.56 1.34
C GLY A 125 9.68 13.60 1.32
N VAL A 126 9.42 12.89 0.21
CA VAL A 126 8.42 11.82 0.18
C VAL A 126 8.95 10.62 0.96
N GLY A 127 8.19 10.15 1.96
CA GLY A 127 8.54 8.96 2.72
C GLY A 127 8.35 7.68 1.89
N ILE A 128 9.21 6.68 2.10
CA ILE A 128 9.12 5.40 1.38
C ILE A 128 8.50 4.34 2.27
N GLU A 129 7.48 3.68 1.75
CA GLU A 129 6.98 2.41 2.25
C GLU A 129 7.61 1.28 1.42
N ALA A 130 8.57 0.57 2.01
CA ALA A 130 9.30 -0.50 1.34
C ALA A 130 8.42 -1.75 1.23
N GLY A 131 7.87 -2.03 0.05
CA GLY A 131 7.05 -3.21 -0.21
C GLY A 131 7.92 -4.45 -0.38
N LEU A 132 7.65 -5.49 0.42
CA LEU A 132 8.29 -6.79 0.36
C LEU A 132 7.24 -7.84 -0.01
N LEU A 133 7.33 -8.34 -1.25
CA LEU A 133 6.37 -9.30 -1.81
C LEU A 133 6.82 -10.75 -1.65
N SER A 134 8.11 -10.95 -1.30
CA SER A 134 8.73 -12.25 -1.12
C SER A 134 9.86 -12.20 -0.09
N VAL A 135 10.31 -13.36 0.39
CA VAL A 135 11.50 -13.47 1.26
C VAL A 135 12.75 -12.95 0.51
N GLY A 136 12.86 -13.24 -0.79
CA GLY A 136 13.95 -12.72 -1.62
C GLY A 136 13.99 -11.19 -1.72
N ASP A 137 12.82 -10.52 -1.68
CA ASP A 137 12.76 -9.06 -1.62
C ASP A 137 13.26 -8.55 -0.26
N ALA A 138 12.93 -9.24 0.83
CA ALA A 138 13.42 -8.89 2.16
C ALA A 138 14.96 -9.04 2.25
N GLU A 139 15.52 -10.11 1.68
CA GLU A 139 16.97 -10.34 1.61
C GLU A 139 17.68 -9.24 0.80
N LYS A 140 17.14 -8.86 -0.36
CA LYS A 140 17.68 -7.75 -1.16
C LYS A 140 17.56 -6.40 -0.43
N TYR A 141 16.40 -6.17 0.21
CA TYR A 141 16.11 -4.92 0.89
C TYR A 141 17.10 -4.63 2.02
N VAL A 142 17.42 -5.61 2.87
CA VAL A 142 18.31 -5.39 4.02
C VAL A 142 19.74 -5.00 3.61
N GLU A 143 20.14 -5.37 2.39
CA GLU A 143 21.43 -5.00 1.79
C GLU A 143 21.39 -3.65 1.04
N SER A 144 20.18 -3.10 0.83
CA SER A 144 20.01 -1.87 0.06
C SER A 144 20.49 -0.64 0.81
N PRO A 145 21.12 0.34 0.13
CA PRO A 145 21.56 1.59 0.75
C PRO A 145 20.41 2.45 1.27
N ILE A 146 19.17 2.17 0.85
CA ILE A 146 17.98 2.92 1.30
C ILE A 146 17.25 2.25 2.46
N ALA A 147 17.60 1.02 2.85
CA ALA A 147 16.83 0.21 3.80
C ALA A 147 16.52 0.92 5.12
N ARG A 148 17.49 1.65 5.68
CA ARG A 148 17.33 2.40 6.95
C ARG A 148 16.79 3.82 6.77
N ARG A 149 16.49 4.22 5.54
CA ARG A 149 15.99 5.56 5.19
C ARG A 149 14.50 5.54 4.83
N CYS A 150 13.92 4.36 4.72
CA CYS A 150 12.48 4.19 4.50
C CYS A 150 11.70 4.59 5.76
N THR A 151 10.45 4.99 5.56
CA THR A 151 9.53 5.35 6.65
C THR A 151 9.05 4.11 7.38
N ARG A 152 8.72 3.04 6.62
CA ARG A 152 8.25 1.76 7.12
C ARG A 152 8.43 0.66 6.09
N VAL A 153 8.13 -0.56 6.49
CA VAL A 153 8.15 -1.76 5.65
C VAL A 153 6.73 -2.31 5.52
N LEU A 154 6.32 -2.66 4.30
CA LEU A 154 5.09 -3.40 4.04
C LEU A 154 5.45 -4.87 3.84
N ILE A 155 4.87 -5.76 4.65
CA ILE A 155 5.00 -7.22 4.54
C ILE A 155 3.78 -7.73 3.78
N GLU A 156 3.98 -8.06 2.52
CA GLU A 156 2.92 -8.43 1.57
C GLU A 156 3.24 -9.74 0.84
N PRO A 157 3.16 -10.90 1.51
CA PRO A 157 3.37 -12.19 0.84
C PRO A 157 2.28 -12.45 -0.20
N LEU A 158 2.68 -12.64 -1.45
CA LEU A 158 1.75 -12.90 -2.57
C LEU A 158 1.27 -14.36 -2.61
N ASP A 159 2.01 -15.31 -2.00
CA ASP A 159 1.63 -16.71 -1.97
C ASP A 159 0.51 -16.95 -0.95
N LYS A 160 -0.68 -17.31 -1.44
CA LYS A 160 -1.90 -17.47 -0.63
C LYS A 160 -1.88 -18.68 0.30
N GLU A 161 -1.14 -19.73 -0.05
CA GLU A 161 -1.13 -20.98 0.71
C GLU A 161 -0.19 -20.90 1.91
N VAL A 162 0.93 -20.17 1.78
CA VAL A 162 1.97 -20.05 2.80
C VAL A 162 2.18 -18.60 3.30
N ALA A 163 1.22 -17.71 3.02
CA ALA A 163 1.33 -16.28 3.29
C ALA A 163 1.79 -15.95 4.72
N VAL A 164 1.24 -16.64 5.73
CA VAL A 164 1.59 -16.39 7.13
C VAL A 164 3.04 -16.80 7.42
N SER A 165 3.50 -17.96 6.92
CA SER A 165 4.89 -18.38 7.11
C SER A 165 5.88 -17.54 6.32
N TYR A 166 5.49 -17.02 5.16
CA TYR A 166 6.31 -16.08 4.39
C TYR A 166 6.42 -14.73 5.09
N ALA A 167 5.33 -14.21 5.64
CA ALA A 167 5.38 -13.00 6.46
C ALA A 167 6.30 -13.17 7.68
N GLU A 168 6.28 -14.36 8.31
CA GLU A 168 7.19 -14.71 9.41
C GLU A 168 8.66 -14.74 8.96
N ALA A 169 8.93 -15.34 7.82
CA ALA A 169 10.29 -15.41 7.26
C ALA A 169 10.83 -14.01 6.88
N MET A 170 10.01 -13.17 6.23
CA MET A 170 10.40 -11.79 5.92
C MET A 170 10.71 -10.98 7.18
N GLU A 171 9.86 -11.09 8.20
CA GLU A 171 10.08 -10.42 9.50
C GLU A 171 11.38 -10.90 10.18
N ALA A 172 11.70 -12.20 10.08
CA ALA A 172 12.94 -12.75 10.61
C ALA A 172 14.17 -12.16 9.89
N VAL A 173 14.14 -12.04 8.56
CA VAL A 173 15.22 -11.39 7.78
C VAL A 173 15.45 -9.94 8.24
N LEU A 174 14.37 -9.17 8.41
CA LEU A 174 14.47 -7.79 8.90
C LEU A 174 15.09 -7.71 10.31
N ALA A 175 14.62 -8.58 11.21
CA ALA A 175 15.10 -8.62 12.59
C ALA A 175 16.58 -9.01 12.67
N GLU A 176 17.03 -10.01 11.88
CA GLU A 176 18.41 -10.46 11.80
C GLU A 176 19.36 -9.37 11.30
N ALA A 177 18.88 -8.55 10.35
CA ALA A 177 19.61 -7.38 9.84
C ALA A 177 19.52 -6.15 10.75
N GLY A 178 18.75 -6.19 11.86
CA GLY A 178 18.54 -5.07 12.77
C GLY A 178 17.77 -3.91 12.12
N ILE A 179 16.80 -4.21 11.27
CA ILE A 179 15.86 -3.21 10.72
C ILE A 179 14.69 -3.07 11.70
N GLU A 180 14.65 -1.95 12.42
CA GLU A 180 13.66 -1.65 13.47
C GLU A 180 12.58 -0.66 13.00
N LEU A 181 12.33 -0.58 11.70
CA LEU A 181 11.29 0.28 11.15
C LEU A 181 9.89 -0.24 11.50
N GLU A 182 8.91 0.69 11.52
CA GLU A 182 7.50 0.31 11.60
C GLU A 182 7.17 -0.69 10.49
N GLN A 183 6.39 -1.71 10.81
CA GLN A 183 5.91 -2.69 9.84
C GLN A 183 4.40 -2.61 9.70
N VAL A 184 3.90 -2.77 8.47
CA VAL A 184 2.49 -2.92 8.15
C VAL A 184 2.31 -4.25 7.42
N HIS A 185 1.44 -5.11 7.91
CA HIS A 185 1.24 -6.45 7.41
C HIS A 185 -0.10 -6.57 6.66
N HIS A 186 -0.07 -7.17 5.49
CA HIS A 186 -1.24 -7.54 4.71
C HIS A 186 -0.89 -8.69 3.76
N GLY A 187 -1.87 -9.22 3.09
CA GLY A 187 -1.73 -10.26 2.08
C GLY A 187 -2.83 -10.11 1.03
N GLU A 188 -3.04 -11.13 0.21
CA GLU A 188 -4.02 -11.11 -0.87
C GLU A 188 -5.25 -11.98 -0.54
N MET A 189 -6.45 -11.49 -0.86
CA MET A 189 -7.74 -12.18 -0.67
C MET A 189 -7.96 -12.63 0.78
N LEU A 190 -8.30 -13.90 1.02
CA LEU A 190 -8.52 -14.43 2.38
C LEU A 190 -7.23 -14.46 3.21
N ALA A 191 -6.07 -14.62 2.57
CA ALA A 191 -4.78 -14.55 3.26
C ALA A 191 -4.50 -13.16 3.85
N SER A 192 -5.10 -12.08 3.30
CA SER A 192 -5.00 -10.73 3.85
C SER A 192 -5.40 -10.67 5.33
N TRP A 193 -6.52 -11.32 5.69
CA TRP A 193 -6.97 -11.36 7.08
C TRP A 193 -6.03 -12.12 8.01
N ALA A 194 -5.49 -13.25 7.57
CA ALA A 194 -4.59 -14.08 8.38
C ALA A 194 -3.24 -13.39 8.60
N VAL A 195 -2.68 -12.76 7.57
CA VAL A 195 -1.41 -12.01 7.66
C VAL A 195 -1.59 -10.76 8.53
N SER A 196 -2.69 -10.01 8.36
CA SER A 196 -3.01 -8.85 9.19
C SER A 196 -3.22 -9.23 10.66
N GLU A 197 -3.91 -10.34 10.94
CA GLU A 197 -4.12 -10.83 12.31
C GLU A 197 -2.79 -11.18 12.99
N ARG A 198 -1.91 -11.87 12.26
CA ARG A 198 -0.56 -12.16 12.75
C ARG A 198 0.22 -10.87 13.03
N GLY A 199 0.25 -9.93 12.10
CA GLY A 199 0.93 -8.65 12.25
C GLY A 199 0.44 -7.87 13.48
N ALA A 200 -0.88 -7.78 13.64
CA ALA A 200 -1.52 -7.11 14.77
C ALA A 200 -1.17 -7.76 16.13
N HIS A 201 -1.16 -9.10 16.21
CA HIS A 201 -0.77 -9.82 17.42
C HIS A 201 0.69 -9.56 17.82
N ARG A 202 1.54 -9.24 16.86
CA ARG A 202 2.94 -8.87 17.10
C ARG A 202 3.14 -7.37 17.36
N GLY A 203 2.08 -6.59 17.30
CA GLY A 203 2.11 -5.15 17.56
C GLY A 203 2.41 -4.28 16.34
N HIS A 204 2.37 -4.87 15.12
CA HIS A 204 2.56 -4.16 13.86
C HIS A 204 1.27 -3.51 13.36
N GLY A 205 1.40 -2.57 12.41
CA GLY A 205 0.31 -2.04 11.64
C GLY A 205 -0.28 -3.08 10.69
N VAL A 206 -1.46 -2.77 10.16
CA VAL A 206 -2.14 -3.62 9.17
C VAL A 206 -2.67 -2.80 8.00
N ARG A 207 -2.77 -3.42 6.83
CA ARG A 207 -3.42 -2.84 5.66
C ARG A 207 -4.61 -3.71 5.26
N THR A 208 -5.67 -3.07 4.81
CA THR A 208 -6.86 -3.72 4.24
C THR A 208 -7.51 -2.79 3.22
N GLY A 209 -8.35 -3.34 2.37
CA GLY A 209 -9.10 -2.57 1.37
C GLY A 209 -9.43 -3.44 0.17
N LEU A 210 -10.20 -2.88 -0.77
CA LEU A 210 -10.66 -3.60 -1.96
C LEU A 210 -9.52 -3.99 -2.90
N GLU A 211 -8.36 -3.37 -2.80
CA GLU A 211 -7.14 -3.82 -3.47
C GLU A 211 -6.68 -5.18 -2.91
N ASP A 212 -6.62 -5.32 -1.59
CA ASP A 212 -6.08 -6.51 -0.93
C ASP A 212 -7.10 -7.65 -0.89
N THR A 213 -8.36 -7.32 -0.61
CA THR A 213 -9.44 -8.33 -0.50
C THR A 213 -10.80 -7.74 -0.81
N THR A 214 -11.62 -8.50 -1.54
CA THR A 214 -13.03 -8.17 -1.77
C THR A 214 -13.97 -8.87 -0.78
N VAL A 215 -13.42 -9.71 0.11
CA VAL A 215 -14.21 -10.53 1.01
C VAL A 215 -13.92 -10.24 2.48
N MET A 216 -14.96 -10.32 3.27
CA MET A 216 -14.91 -10.25 4.74
C MET A 216 -14.34 -11.55 5.33
N PRO A 217 -13.94 -11.56 6.62
CA PRO A 217 -13.41 -12.77 7.28
C PRO A 217 -14.36 -13.98 7.30
N ASP A 218 -15.67 -13.75 7.14
CA ASP A 218 -16.69 -14.78 7.06
C ASP A 218 -16.92 -15.30 5.62
N GLY A 219 -16.15 -14.78 4.65
CA GLY A 219 -16.20 -15.17 3.24
C GLY A 219 -17.26 -14.44 2.40
N ARG A 220 -18.12 -13.61 2.99
CA ARG A 220 -19.06 -12.78 2.23
C ARG A 220 -18.36 -11.64 1.52
N LEU A 221 -18.94 -11.15 0.44
CA LEU A 221 -18.46 -9.96 -0.25
C LEU A 221 -18.55 -8.74 0.68
N ALA A 222 -17.49 -7.95 0.74
CA ALA A 222 -17.52 -6.64 1.41
C ALA A 222 -18.45 -5.68 0.65
N ARG A 223 -18.99 -4.68 1.32
CA ARG A 223 -19.77 -3.63 0.64
C ARG A 223 -18.87 -2.59 -0.02
N ASP A 224 -17.82 -2.20 0.70
CA ASP A 224 -16.93 -1.12 0.34
C ASP A 224 -15.63 -1.15 1.19
N ASN A 225 -14.68 -0.27 0.88
CA ASN A 225 -13.46 -0.09 1.66
C ASN A 225 -13.73 0.23 3.14
N ALA A 226 -14.72 1.06 3.41
CA ALA A 226 -15.03 1.49 4.77
C ALA A 226 -15.54 0.33 5.65
N GLU A 227 -16.20 -0.67 5.07
CA GLU A 227 -16.61 -1.87 5.80
C GLU A 227 -15.40 -2.73 6.18
N LEU A 228 -14.45 -2.91 5.26
CA LEU A 228 -13.20 -3.63 5.53
C LEU A 228 -12.40 -2.95 6.64
N VAL A 229 -12.28 -1.62 6.58
CA VAL A 229 -11.59 -0.82 7.62
C VAL A 229 -12.28 -0.96 8.98
N ARG A 230 -13.62 -0.86 9.04
CA ARG A 230 -14.36 -1.06 10.31
C ARG A 230 -14.10 -2.43 10.91
N GLU A 231 -14.09 -3.46 10.08
CA GLU A 231 -13.83 -4.83 10.55
C GLU A 231 -12.37 -4.99 11.01
N ALA A 232 -11.39 -4.46 10.27
CA ALA A 232 -9.99 -4.48 10.69
C ALA A 232 -9.81 -3.74 12.03
N LYS A 233 -10.41 -2.55 12.17
CA LYS A 233 -10.40 -1.79 13.43
C LYS A 233 -11.04 -2.56 14.58
N ARG A 234 -12.16 -3.23 14.33
CA ARG A 234 -12.85 -4.05 15.35
C ARG A 234 -11.98 -5.24 15.79
N ARG A 235 -11.28 -5.90 14.88
CA ARG A 235 -10.46 -7.08 15.17
C ARG A 235 -9.12 -6.73 15.79
N PHE A 236 -8.46 -5.71 15.27
CA PHE A 236 -7.05 -5.42 15.51
C PHE A 236 -6.83 -4.10 16.25
N GLY A 237 -7.82 -3.21 16.27
CA GLY A 237 -7.78 -1.97 17.04
C GLY A 237 -7.71 -2.27 18.54
N ARG A 238 -6.74 -1.69 19.25
CA ARG A 238 -6.76 -1.72 20.71
C ARG A 238 -7.93 -0.86 21.21
N GLN A 239 -8.76 -1.42 22.08
CA GLN A 239 -9.78 -0.69 22.84
C GLN A 239 -9.14 0.35 23.75
#